data_f1be71691a7ba64832aa5e7e53eca575
#
_entry.id   f1be71691a7ba64832aa5e7e53eca575
#
_cell.length_a   1.000
_cell.length_b   1.000
_cell.length_c   1.000
_cell.angle_alpha   90.00
_cell.angle_beta   90.00
_cell.angle_gamma   90.00
#
_symmetry.space_group_name_H-M   'P 1'
#
loop_
_entity.id
_entity.type
_entity.pdbx_description
1 polymer ?
#
loop_
_entity_poly.entity_id
_entity_poly.type
_entity_poly.pdbx_seq_one_letter_code
_entity_poly.pdbx_strand_id
1 'polypeptide(L)'
;MKSTGVSLFFSTLAILLPATQALATPTQECVLTIPGVPGESTVVHNGIDVLTLSFGVREASRATGGAGVGRTGRPEFSEFIITKKLDKSSPKLMLSCASGTHYPHVTLECRKAGGERSREFYLTYVLSDVLVSSYQAVGSSGNDVPTDQVSFNFGQIDFTYHPQNPDGSQGAPVDACWDLRTERVCR
;
A
#
# COMPACT_ATOMS: atom_id res chain seq x y z
N MET A 1 -52.45 58.60 34.97
CA MET A 1 -51.33 57.74 35.45
C MET A 1 -50.98 56.86 34.30
N LYS A 2 -49.84 57.07 33.63
CA LYS A 2 -49.36 56.33 32.47
C LYS A 2 -48.30 55.35 32.94
N SER A 3 -48.55 54.04 32.74
CA SER A 3 -47.59 52.96 32.99
C SER A 3 -46.81 52.70 31.72
N THR A 4 -45.50 52.93 31.75
CA THR A 4 -44.56 52.66 30.70
C THR A 4 -43.95 51.27 30.93
N GLY A 5 -44.34 50.29 30.08
CA GLY A 5 -43.73 48.95 30.05
C GLY A 5 -42.41 48.98 29.30
N VAL A 6 -41.34 48.61 29.99
CA VAL A 6 -40.02 48.41 29.40
C VAL A 6 -39.92 46.95 28.90
N SER A 7 -39.81 46.79 27.57
CA SER A 7 -39.62 45.49 26.94
C SER A 7 -38.12 45.19 26.84
N LEU A 8 -37.64 44.20 27.59
CA LEU A 8 -36.27 43.69 27.50
C LEU A 8 -36.17 42.71 26.32
N PHE A 9 -35.46 43.09 25.28
CA PHE A 9 -35.03 42.18 24.20
C PHE A 9 -33.81 41.38 24.67
N PHE A 10 -34.00 40.08 24.91
CA PHE A 10 -32.91 39.14 25.08
C PHE A 10 -32.37 38.75 23.67
N SER A 11 -31.22 39.30 23.31
CA SER A 11 -30.47 38.89 22.09
C SER A 11 -29.70 37.62 22.42
N THR A 12 -30.13 36.48 21.91
CA THR A 12 -29.41 35.22 22.04
C THR A 12 -28.25 35.19 21.01
N LEU A 13 -27.04 35.39 21.50
CA LEU A 13 -25.79 35.26 20.72
C LEU A 13 -25.55 33.76 20.48
N ALA A 14 -25.82 33.29 19.27
CA ALA A 14 -25.48 31.93 18.84
C ALA A 14 -23.97 31.85 18.63
N ILE A 15 -23.26 31.14 19.53
CA ILE A 15 -21.83 30.84 19.37
C ILE A 15 -21.71 29.72 18.34
N LEU A 16 -21.27 30.06 17.13
CA LEU A 16 -20.89 29.10 16.10
C LEU A 16 -19.53 28.46 16.50
N LEU A 17 -19.56 27.25 17.05
CA LEU A 17 -18.35 26.46 17.25
C LEU A 17 -17.81 26.00 15.89
N PRO A 18 -16.52 26.24 15.57
CA PRO A 18 -15.93 25.69 14.35
C PRO A 18 -15.90 24.16 14.47
N ALA A 19 -16.47 23.47 13.48
CA ALA A 19 -16.35 22.04 13.34
C ALA A 19 -14.87 21.73 13.02
N THR A 20 -14.12 21.25 14.01
CA THR A 20 -12.79 20.66 13.81
C THR A 20 -12.96 19.40 12.96
N GLN A 21 -12.56 19.48 11.69
CA GLN A 21 -12.46 18.29 10.85
C GLN A 21 -11.33 17.42 11.44
N ALA A 22 -11.70 16.32 12.06
CA ALA A 22 -10.74 15.29 12.44
C ALA A 22 -10.11 14.75 11.16
N LEU A 23 -8.82 14.99 10.96
CA LEU A 23 -8.03 14.34 9.94
C LEU A 23 -8.12 12.83 10.23
N ALA A 24 -8.74 12.08 9.32
CA ALA A 24 -8.79 10.63 9.42
C ALA A 24 -7.35 10.11 9.43
N THR A 25 -6.91 9.54 10.55
CA THR A 25 -5.63 8.83 10.61
C THR A 25 -5.69 7.64 9.65
N PRO A 26 -4.64 7.38 8.88
CA PRO A 26 -4.63 6.22 7.99
C PRO A 26 -4.89 4.96 8.81
N THR A 27 -5.81 4.12 8.34
CA THR A 27 -6.18 2.87 9.02
C THR A 27 -5.17 1.76 8.81
N GLN A 28 -4.19 1.98 7.92
CA GLN A 28 -3.17 1.02 7.52
C GLN A 28 -1.88 1.76 7.15
N GLU A 29 -0.75 1.18 7.52
CA GLU A 29 0.60 1.63 7.16
C GLU A 29 1.33 0.50 6.44
N CYS A 30 1.78 0.75 5.22
CA CYS A 30 2.57 -0.19 4.44
C CYS A 30 3.97 0.37 4.20
N VAL A 31 4.98 -0.49 4.34
CA VAL A 31 6.39 -0.13 4.16
C VAL A 31 7.05 -1.12 3.21
N LEU A 32 7.76 -0.60 2.23
CA LEU A 32 8.57 -1.36 1.30
C LEU A 32 10.03 -1.29 1.73
N THR A 33 10.70 -2.44 1.74
CA THR A 33 12.14 -2.55 2.00
C THR A 33 12.86 -3.11 0.79
N ILE A 34 13.87 -2.38 0.30
CA ILE A 34 14.71 -2.78 -0.85
C ILE A 34 16.18 -2.70 -0.41
N PRO A 35 16.97 -3.77 -0.57
CA PRO A 35 18.40 -3.74 -0.25
C PRO A 35 19.15 -2.63 -1.00
N GLY A 36 19.86 -1.76 -0.28
CA GLY A 36 20.62 -0.67 -0.87
C GLY A 36 19.81 0.56 -1.31
N VAL A 37 18.49 0.57 -1.15
CA VAL A 37 17.61 1.71 -1.46
C VAL A 37 16.91 2.19 -0.18
N PRO A 38 17.55 3.05 0.64
CA PRO A 38 16.95 3.54 1.87
C PRO A 38 15.83 4.55 1.59
N GLY A 39 14.70 4.39 2.29
CA GLY A 39 13.61 5.33 2.39
C GLY A 39 13.63 6.14 3.69
N GLU A 40 12.54 6.86 3.97
CA GLU A 40 12.36 7.77 5.11
C GLU A 40 11.27 7.31 6.08
N SER A 41 10.89 6.03 6.03
CA SER A 41 9.86 5.49 6.92
C SER A 41 10.28 5.59 8.39
N THR A 42 9.32 5.95 9.22
CA THR A 42 9.45 5.93 10.69
C THR A 42 9.03 4.58 11.29
N VAL A 43 8.43 3.71 10.48
CA VAL A 43 7.92 2.39 10.87
C VAL A 43 9.03 1.35 10.85
N VAL A 44 9.79 1.32 9.76
CA VAL A 44 10.92 0.41 9.54
C VAL A 44 12.15 1.22 9.17
N HIS A 45 13.27 0.97 9.82
CA HIS A 45 14.51 1.67 9.51
C HIS A 45 14.91 1.50 8.04
N ASN A 46 15.15 2.62 7.35
CA ASN A 46 15.39 2.67 5.90
C ASN A 46 14.24 2.15 5.01
N GLY A 47 13.05 1.93 5.56
CA GLY A 47 11.88 1.57 4.80
C GLY A 47 11.33 2.73 3.96
N ILE A 48 10.53 2.42 2.98
CA ILE A 48 9.87 3.35 2.06
C ILE A 48 8.38 3.29 2.35
N ASP A 49 7.78 4.40 2.79
CA ASP A 49 6.34 4.45 3.07
C ASP A 49 5.53 4.35 1.77
N VAL A 50 4.59 3.41 1.73
CA VAL A 50 3.74 3.13 0.57
C VAL A 50 2.34 3.66 0.80
N LEU A 51 1.86 4.49 -0.13
CA LEU A 51 0.52 5.06 -0.10
C LEU A 51 -0.53 4.11 -0.68
N THR A 52 -0.20 3.50 -1.82
CA THR A 52 -1.09 2.53 -2.50
C THR A 52 -0.30 1.36 -3.04
N LEU A 53 -0.95 0.21 -3.10
CA LEU A 53 -0.45 -1.02 -3.69
C LEU A 53 -1.47 -1.53 -4.71
N SER A 54 -1.00 -1.97 -5.87
CA SER A 54 -1.79 -2.67 -6.88
C SER A 54 -1.03 -3.88 -7.39
N PHE A 55 -1.67 -5.02 -7.34
CA PHE A 55 -1.15 -6.30 -7.81
C PHE A 55 -2.32 -7.21 -8.18
N GLY A 56 -2.16 -8.06 -9.17
CA GLY A 56 -3.20 -9.00 -9.57
C GLY A 56 -2.65 -10.22 -10.29
N VAL A 57 -3.41 -11.30 -10.26
CA VAL A 57 -3.18 -12.51 -11.03
C VAL A 57 -4.48 -12.91 -11.74
N ARG A 58 -4.38 -13.32 -12.99
CA ARG A 58 -5.50 -13.85 -13.76
C ARG A 58 -5.12 -15.13 -14.45
N GLU A 59 -6.06 -16.03 -14.62
CA GLU A 59 -5.91 -17.20 -15.48
C GLU A 59 -6.24 -16.82 -16.93
N ALA A 60 -5.30 -17.00 -17.84
CA ALA A 60 -5.54 -16.85 -19.26
C ALA A 60 -6.26 -18.09 -19.79
N SER A 61 -7.59 -18.17 -19.61
CA SER A 61 -8.39 -19.22 -20.21
C SER A 61 -8.46 -19.00 -21.72
N ARG A 62 -7.94 -19.96 -22.51
CA ARG A 62 -8.25 -20.01 -23.93
C ARG A 62 -9.65 -20.60 -24.09
N ALA A 63 -10.61 -19.77 -24.46
CA ALA A 63 -11.91 -20.21 -24.94
C ALA A 63 -11.69 -20.95 -26.28
N THR A 64 -11.47 -22.25 -26.24
CA THR A 64 -11.63 -23.10 -27.41
C THR A 64 -13.12 -23.36 -27.57
N GLY A 65 -13.73 -22.84 -28.66
CA GLY A 65 -15.12 -23.09 -29.01
C GLY A 65 -15.40 -24.59 -29.17
N GLY A 66 -16.03 -25.18 -28.17
CA GLY A 66 -16.43 -26.56 -28.08
C GLY A 66 -16.84 -26.90 -26.64
N ALA A 67 -17.90 -27.65 -26.43
CA ALA A 67 -18.45 -28.02 -25.12
C ALA A 67 -17.51 -28.94 -24.32
N GLY A 68 -16.36 -28.41 -23.90
CA GLY A 68 -15.40 -29.05 -23.01
C GLY A 68 -14.83 -28.03 -22.03
N VAL A 69 -14.71 -28.42 -20.76
CA VAL A 69 -14.02 -27.66 -19.71
C VAL A 69 -12.66 -27.22 -20.27
N GLY A 70 -12.47 -25.91 -20.48
CA GLY A 70 -11.26 -25.34 -21.05
C GLY A 70 -10.05 -25.81 -20.27
N ARG A 71 -8.97 -26.19 -20.98
CA ARG A 71 -7.68 -26.45 -20.34
C ARG A 71 -7.28 -25.19 -19.59
N THR A 72 -6.89 -25.35 -18.30
CA THR A 72 -6.30 -24.30 -17.50
C THR A 72 -5.22 -23.57 -18.29
N GLY A 73 -5.39 -22.27 -18.48
CA GLY A 73 -4.41 -21.44 -19.14
C GLY A 73 -3.21 -21.21 -18.24
N ARG A 74 -2.22 -20.50 -18.77
CA ARG A 74 -1.07 -20.05 -18.00
C ARG A 74 -1.48 -18.87 -17.11
N PRO A 75 -1.16 -18.82 -15.81
CA PRO A 75 -1.46 -17.67 -14.98
C PRO A 75 -0.65 -16.45 -15.48
N GLU A 76 -1.33 -15.33 -15.60
CA GLU A 76 -0.71 -14.05 -15.93
C GLU A 76 -0.71 -13.16 -14.70
N PHE A 77 0.48 -12.77 -14.26
CA PHE A 77 0.69 -11.85 -13.14
C PHE A 77 0.85 -10.43 -13.68
N SER A 78 0.19 -9.47 -13.05
CA SER A 78 0.45 -8.06 -13.32
C SER A 78 1.76 -7.64 -12.64
N GLU A 79 2.32 -6.51 -13.07
CA GLU A 79 3.38 -5.86 -12.31
C GLU A 79 2.91 -5.54 -10.89
N PHE A 80 3.84 -5.55 -9.94
CA PHE A 80 3.60 -5.10 -8.58
C PHE A 80 3.84 -3.58 -8.54
N ILE A 81 2.77 -2.80 -8.43
CA ILE A 81 2.79 -1.35 -8.56
C ILE A 81 2.56 -0.71 -7.19
N ILE A 82 3.41 0.24 -6.83
CA ILE A 82 3.24 1.06 -5.64
C ILE A 82 3.18 2.54 -6.00
N THR A 83 2.48 3.32 -5.17
CA THR A 83 2.59 4.78 -5.12
C THR A 83 3.16 5.20 -3.78
N LYS A 84 4.13 6.12 -3.77
CA LYS A 84 4.78 6.65 -2.58
C LYS A 84 4.97 8.16 -2.68
N LYS A 85 5.21 8.84 -1.56
CA LYS A 85 5.69 10.23 -1.61
C LYS A 85 7.13 10.29 -2.12
N LEU A 86 7.49 11.39 -2.77
CA LEU A 86 8.86 11.66 -3.15
C LEU A 86 9.74 11.71 -1.88
N ASP A 87 10.81 10.92 -1.84
CA ASP A 87 11.76 10.82 -0.73
C ASP A 87 13.17 10.49 -1.23
N LYS A 88 14.11 10.25 -0.33
CA LYS A 88 15.51 9.92 -0.68
C LYS A 88 15.68 8.63 -1.48
N SER A 89 14.67 7.74 -1.51
CA SER A 89 14.70 6.53 -2.34
C SER A 89 14.43 6.82 -3.83
N SER A 90 13.72 7.92 -4.14
CA SER A 90 13.25 8.25 -5.49
C SER A 90 14.36 8.33 -6.53
N PRO A 91 15.49 9.03 -6.31
CA PRO A 91 16.59 9.07 -7.28
C PRO A 91 17.22 7.70 -7.55
N LYS A 92 17.28 6.84 -6.50
CA LYS A 92 17.82 5.48 -6.63
C LYS A 92 16.89 4.57 -7.40
N LEU A 93 15.58 4.65 -7.18
CA LEU A 93 14.57 3.89 -7.91
C LEU A 93 14.56 4.27 -9.40
N MET A 94 14.62 5.56 -9.70
CA MET A 94 14.75 6.05 -11.07
C MET A 94 16.01 5.50 -11.75
N LEU A 95 17.16 5.56 -11.07
CA LEU A 95 18.41 5.02 -11.59
C LEU A 95 18.34 3.50 -11.78
N SER A 96 17.73 2.78 -10.85
CA SER A 96 17.55 1.32 -10.92
C SER A 96 16.69 0.93 -12.13
N CYS A 97 15.64 1.68 -12.40
CA CYS A 97 14.83 1.50 -13.61
C CYS A 97 15.66 1.72 -14.88
N ALA A 98 16.41 2.81 -14.94
CA ALA A 98 17.23 3.17 -16.11
C ALA A 98 18.39 2.20 -16.37
N SER A 99 18.99 1.65 -15.30
CA SER A 99 20.16 0.74 -15.39
C SER A 99 19.80 -0.73 -15.47
N GLY A 100 18.52 -1.10 -15.27
CA GLY A 100 18.12 -2.51 -15.20
C GLY A 100 18.69 -3.23 -13.97
N THR A 101 18.83 -2.52 -12.85
CA THR A 101 19.37 -3.13 -11.62
C THR A 101 18.43 -4.18 -11.07
N HIS A 102 18.95 -5.39 -10.81
CA HIS A 102 18.23 -6.48 -10.17
C HIS A 102 18.42 -6.46 -8.64
N TYR A 103 17.36 -6.74 -7.94
CA TYR A 103 17.33 -6.92 -6.49
C TYR A 103 17.02 -8.37 -6.16
N PRO A 104 17.77 -9.02 -5.25
CA PRO A 104 17.52 -10.42 -4.89
C PRO A 104 16.14 -10.59 -4.26
N HIS A 105 15.71 -9.63 -3.46
CA HIS A 105 14.39 -9.59 -2.83
C HIS A 105 13.95 -8.16 -2.55
N VAL A 106 12.64 -7.97 -2.52
CA VAL A 106 11.95 -6.75 -2.10
C VAL A 106 10.81 -7.18 -1.19
N THR A 107 10.69 -6.58 -0.01
CA THR A 107 9.66 -6.94 0.97
C THR A 107 8.71 -5.77 1.19
N LEU A 108 7.42 -6.01 1.07
CA LEU A 108 6.36 -5.07 1.46
C LEU A 108 5.61 -5.65 2.66
N GLU A 109 5.52 -4.86 3.71
CA GLU A 109 4.85 -5.23 4.95
C GLU A 109 3.81 -4.17 5.31
N CYS A 110 2.61 -4.62 5.70
CA CYS A 110 1.53 -3.72 6.12
C CYS A 110 1.10 -4.04 7.55
N ARG A 111 0.88 -2.98 8.34
CA ARG A 111 0.33 -3.05 9.69
C ARG A 111 -0.87 -2.13 9.83
N LYS A 112 -1.68 -2.34 10.87
CA LYS A 112 -2.76 -1.40 11.23
C LYS A 112 -2.15 -0.16 11.87
N ALA A 113 -2.62 1.02 11.51
CA ALA A 113 -2.20 2.27 12.16
C ALA A 113 -2.84 2.39 13.54
N GLY A 114 -2.06 2.79 14.55
CA GLY A 114 -2.53 3.15 15.90
C GLY A 114 -2.37 2.07 16.97
N GLY A 115 -1.87 2.47 18.16
CA GLY A 115 -1.77 1.68 19.39
C GLY A 115 -0.60 0.69 19.47
N GLU A 116 -0.23 0.28 20.69
CA GLU A 116 0.90 -0.65 20.90
C GLU A 116 0.69 -2.04 20.30
N ARG A 117 -0.56 -2.51 20.20
CA ARG A 117 -0.93 -3.80 19.57
C ARG A 117 -0.94 -3.77 18.04
N SER A 118 -0.83 -2.58 17.43
CA SER A 118 -0.82 -2.43 15.96
C SER A 118 0.59 -2.47 15.35
N ARG A 119 1.62 -2.82 16.12
CA ARG A 119 3.00 -2.88 15.63
C ARG A 119 3.30 -4.12 14.80
N GLU A 120 2.43 -5.13 14.84
CA GLU A 120 2.63 -6.38 14.11
C GLU A 120 2.16 -6.25 12.67
N PHE A 121 2.99 -6.73 11.74
CA PHE A 121 2.62 -6.81 10.34
C PHE A 121 1.67 -7.98 10.12
N TYR A 122 0.49 -7.69 9.59
CA TYR A 122 -0.54 -8.70 9.30
C TYR A 122 -0.51 -9.17 7.85
N LEU A 123 0.19 -8.43 7.00
CA LEU A 123 0.32 -8.69 5.57
C LEU A 123 1.77 -8.52 5.17
N THR A 124 2.35 -9.52 4.50
CA THR A 124 3.71 -9.48 3.97
C THR A 124 3.72 -10.02 2.55
N TYR A 125 4.32 -9.28 1.63
CA TYR A 125 4.74 -9.74 0.31
C TYR A 125 6.26 -9.76 0.26
N VAL A 126 6.83 -10.90 -0.16
CA VAL A 126 8.24 -10.99 -0.50
C VAL A 126 8.34 -11.31 -1.99
N LEU A 127 8.90 -10.39 -2.75
CA LEU A 127 9.19 -10.55 -4.16
C LEU A 127 10.66 -10.96 -4.32
N SER A 128 10.95 -11.95 -5.12
CA SER A 128 12.32 -12.40 -5.40
C SER A 128 12.67 -12.22 -6.88
N ASP A 129 13.96 -11.98 -7.17
CA ASP A 129 14.48 -11.68 -8.50
C ASP A 129 13.74 -10.49 -9.14
N VAL A 130 13.89 -9.33 -8.51
CA VAL A 130 13.06 -8.14 -8.75
C VAL A 130 13.80 -7.14 -9.64
N LEU A 131 13.09 -6.60 -10.62
CA LEU A 131 13.52 -5.52 -11.50
C LEU A 131 12.54 -4.35 -11.38
N VAL A 132 13.05 -3.12 -11.28
CA VAL A 132 12.21 -1.91 -11.43
C VAL A 132 11.89 -1.75 -12.90
N SER A 133 10.65 -2.06 -13.29
CA SER A 133 10.20 -2.04 -14.69
C SER A 133 9.73 -0.65 -15.15
N SER A 134 9.21 0.16 -14.23
CA SER A 134 8.76 1.51 -14.52
C SER A 134 8.94 2.43 -13.31
N TYR A 135 9.28 3.68 -13.58
CA TYR A 135 9.33 4.77 -12.62
C TYR A 135 8.68 6.02 -13.22
N GLN A 136 7.71 6.59 -12.50
CA GLN A 136 7.02 7.80 -12.89
C GLN A 136 6.93 8.75 -11.68
N ALA A 137 7.45 9.97 -11.84
CA ALA A 137 7.25 11.03 -10.85
C ALA A 137 6.07 11.89 -11.27
N VAL A 138 5.12 12.10 -10.35
CA VAL A 138 3.94 12.94 -10.56
C VAL A 138 4.02 14.13 -9.61
N GLY A 139 4.25 15.31 -10.17
CA GLY A 139 4.19 16.58 -9.44
C GLY A 139 2.83 17.24 -9.62
N SER A 140 2.30 17.86 -8.56
CA SER A 140 1.15 18.76 -8.64
C SER A 140 1.55 20.17 -8.24
N SER A 141 0.91 21.17 -8.86
CA SER A 141 1.02 22.57 -8.41
C SER A 141 0.12 22.75 -7.19
N GLY A 142 0.71 22.86 -6.00
CA GLY A 142 0.00 23.03 -4.73
C GLY A 142 0.91 22.72 -3.55
N ASN A 143 0.33 22.59 -2.35
CA ASN A 143 1.07 22.28 -1.13
C ASN A 143 1.32 20.77 -0.91
N ASP A 144 0.93 19.93 -1.85
CA ASP A 144 1.08 18.48 -1.73
C ASP A 144 2.49 18.05 -2.15
N VAL A 145 3.08 17.15 -1.37
CA VAL A 145 4.35 16.52 -1.72
C VAL A 145 4.15 15.69 -2.99
N PRO A 146 4.99 15.86 -4.03
CA PRO A 146 4.94 15.03 -5.22
C PRO A 146 4.97 13.53 -4.88
N THR A 147 4.41 12.72 -5.76
CA THR A 147 4.37 11.26 -5.60
C THR A 147 5.10 10.57 -6.73
N ASP A 148 5.66 9.40 -6.41
CA ASP A 148 6.24 8.47 -7.37
C ASP A 148 5.31 7.27 -7.52
N GLN A 149 5.15 6.81 -8.76
CA GLN A 149 4.62 5.49 -9.06
C GLN A 149 5.75 4.60 -9.57
N VAL A 150 5.91 3.45 -8.93
CA VAL A 150 7.00 2.50 -9.22
C VAL A 150 6.40 1.14 -9.48
N SER A 151 6.79 0.52 -10.61
CA SER A 151 6.39 -0.84 -10.98
C SER A 151 7.58 -1.79 -10.85
N PHE A 152 7.29 -3.00 -10.38
CA PHE A 152 8.25 -4.07 -10.23
C PHE A 152 7.82 -5.31 -11.01
N ASN A 153 8.73 -5.86 -11.79
CA ASN A 153 8.66 -7.24 -12.28
C ASN A 153 9.43 -8.14 -11.31
N PHE A 154 9.01 -9.38 -11.17
CA PHE A 154 9.58 -10.33 -10.22
C PHE A 154 9.54 -11.76 -10.75
N GLY A 155 10.44 -12.61 -10.26
CA GLY A 155 10.51 -14.03 -10.62
C GLY A 155 9.70 -14.93 -9.69
N GLN A 156 9.49 -14.52 -8.44
CA GLN A 156 8.72 -15.25 -7.43
C GLN A 156 8.00 -14.28 -6.51
N ILE A 157 6.83 -14.69 -6.02
CA ILE A 157 6.06 -13.96 -5.01
C ILE A 157 5.67 -14.89 -3.86
N ASP A 158 5.97 -14.46 -2.65
CA ASP A 158 5.49 -15.05 -1.41
C ASP A 158 4.51 -14.08 -0.77
N PHE A 159 3.37 -14.59 -0.33
CA PHE A 159 2.29 -13.82 0.28
C PHE A 159 1.90 -14.47 1.60
N THR A 160 2.10 -13.75 2.71
CA THR A 160 1.73 -14.17 4.07
C THR A 160 0.67 -13.23 4.63
N TYR A 161 -0.40 -13.81 5.16
CA TYR A 161 -1.46 -13.08 5.84
C TYR A 161 -1.71 -13.66 7.23
N HIS A 162 -1.72 -12.79 8.24
CA HIS A 162 -2.05 -13.13 9.63
C HIS A 162 -3.48 -12.64 9.95
N PRO A 163 -4.46 -13.54 10.09
CA PRO A 163 -5.79 -13.14 10.55
C PRO A 163 -5.73 -12.61 11.98
N GLN A 164 -6.63 -11.70 12.32
CA GLN A 164 -6.74 -11.20 13.69
C GLN A 164 -7.78 -12.01 14.45
N ASN A 165 -7.41 -12.52 15.62
CA ASN A 165 -8.30 -13.18 16.55
C ASN A 165 -9.27 -12.17 17.22
N PRO A 166 -10.41 -12.64 17.79
CA PRO A 166 -11.36 -11.75 18.49
C PRO A 166 -10.75 -10.98 19.67
N ASP A 167 -9.69 -11.48 20.29
CA ASP A 167 -8.94 -10.83 21.38
C ASP A 167 -7.92 -9.78 20.88
N GLY A 168 -7.79 -9.64 19.56
CA GLY A 168 -6.88 -8.70 18.92
C GLY A 168 -5.47 -9.25 18.68
N SER A 169 -5.15 -10.48 19.09
CA SER A 169 -3.87 -11.15 18.77
C SER A 169 -3.81 -11.61 17.32
N GLN A 170 -2.60 -11.89 16.83
CA GLN A 170 -2.45 -12.51 15.51
C GLN A 170 -2.78 -14.00 15.56
N GLY A 171 -3.55 -14.47 14.57
CA GLY A 171 -3.80 -15.88 14.32
C GLY A 171 -2.64 -16.53 13.54
N ALA A 172 -2.79 -17.85 13.31
CA ALA A 172 -1.85 -18.59 12.51
C ALA A 172 -1.73 -17.99 11.09
N PRO A 173 -0.51 -17.91 10.51
CA PRO A 173 -0.31 -17.38 9.17
C PRO A 173 -0.98 -18.27 8.11
N VAL A 174 -1.44 -17.62 7.04
CA VAL A 174 -1.88 -18.27 5.81
C VAL A 174 -0.93 -17.83 4.72
N ASP A 175 -0.20 -18.78 4.13
CA ASP A 175 0.86 -18.52 3.18
C ASP A 175 0.49 -19.00 1.79
N ALA A 176 0.94 -18.28 0.77
CA ALA A 176 0.90 -18.69 -0.62
C ALA A 176 2.20 -18.25 -1.30
N CYS A 177 2.79 -19.15 -2.08
CA CYS A 177 3.99 -18.84 -2.86
C CYS A 177 3.85 -19.35 -4.29
N TRP A 178 4.32 -18.55 -5.26
CA TRP A 178 4.34 -18.91 -6.68
C TRP A 178 5.66 -18.49 -7.34
N ASP A 179 6.31 -19.44 -8.01
CA ASP A 179 7.47 -19.20 -8.86
C ASP A 179 6.99 -19.03 -10.31
N LEU A 180 7.17 -17.82 -10.87
CA LEU A 180 6.73 -17.46 -12.22
C LEU A 180 7.59 -18.14 -13.30
N ARG A 181 8.84 -18.50 -12.99
CA ARG A 181 9.76 -19.13 -13.94
C ARG A 181 9.44 -20.60 -14.16
N THR A 182 9.08 -21.28 -13.06
CA THR A 182 8.73 -22.72 -13.09
C THR A 182 7.22 -22.95 -13.20
N GLU A 183 6.40 -21.92 -13.02
CA GLU A 183 4.93 -21.95 -13.00
C GLU A 183 4.38 -22.94 -11.97
N ARG A 184 4.94 -22.89 -10.77
CA ARG A 184 4.60 -23.81 -9.67
C ARG A 184 4.54 -23.10 -8.34
N VAL A 185 3.78 -23.72 -7.44
CA VAL A 185 3.86 -23.39 -6.01
C VAL A 185 5.28 -23.64 -5.53
N CYS A 186 5.85 -22.69 -4.78
CA CYS A 186 7.18 -22.85 -4.20
C CYS A 186 7.18 -24.02 -3.20
N ARG A 187 8.30 -24.68 -3.07
CA ARG A 187 8.51 -25.75 -2.09
C ARG A 187 9.23 -25.21 -0.86
#